data_d58f2917caf99e796c34235b69727c5b
#
_entry.id   d58f2917caf99e796c34235b69727c5b
#
_cell.length_a   1.000
_cell.length_b   1.000
_cell.length_c   1.000
_cell.angle_alpha   90.00
_cell.angle_beta   90.00
_cell.angle_gamma   90.00
#
_symmetry.space_group_name_H-M   'P 1'
#
loop_
_entity.id
_entity.type
_entity.pdbx_description
1 polymer ?
#
loop_
_entity_poly.entity_id
_entity_poly.type
_entity_poly.pdbx_seq_one_letter_code
_entity_poly.pdbx_strand_id
1 'polypeptide(L)'
;MRFFAALFVLALSAPLPARAAEPTVVGIEAVGTAFRAKLSDGSVKQAAEFAGAVLVFKINDEPTRIRIASITPDPADKSGSVLLHDFRIEATNEPFCSPAPDGTRLGFPLAGRTAPDGRLVAPEPGIFQLVCTSGAQGKCVRFGYHPWQTAPNGGPMRDYFNACVRLLRADYCGDGRSWTRDGTLVDLWDDDGIQTLDAGSDPAFSFEAGWSPDGAVCAAHSRIPENITLEKLRAYCPRLAAISSCDENSARAAGAVIFNRSR
;
A
#
# COMPACT_ATOMS: atom_id res chain seq x y z
N MET A 1 79.51 7.31 51.07
CA MET A 1 79.00 6.72 49.82
C MET A 1 77.53 6.42 49.98
N ARG A 2 76.68 7.19 49.29
CA ARG A 2 75.19 7.03 49.31
C ARG A 2 74.79 6.39 47.96
N PHE A 3 74.25 5.19 48.00
CA PHE A 3 73.66 4.49 46.77
C PHE A 3 72.22 4.98 46.62
N PHE A 4 71.90 5.58 45.48
CA PHE A 4 70.55 5.84 45.06
C PHE A 4 70.10 4.64 44.18
N ALA A 5 69.10 3.92 44.63
CA ALA A 5 68.40 2.87 43.81
C ALA A 5 67.31 3.58 43.02
N ALA A 6 67.37 3.55 41.66
CA ALA A 6 66.36 4.01 40.76
C ALA A 6 65.30 2.90 40.54
N LEU A 7 64.05 3.12 40.94
CA LEU A 7 62.95 2.22 40.71
C LEU A 7 62.37 2.50 39.32
N PHE A 8 62.55 1.57 38.40
CA PHE A 8 61.90 1.60 37.07
C PHE A 8 60.47 1.03 37.20
N VAL A 9 59.46 1.87 37.06
CA VAL A 9 58.04 1.47 36.95
C VAL A 9 57.74 1.18 35.48
N LEU A 10 57.62 -0.10 35.13
CA LEU A 10 57.13 -0.49 33.81
C LEU A 10 55.59 -0.33 33.78
N ALA A 11 55.10 0.70 33.10
CA ALA A 11 53.67 0.88 32.84
C ALA A 11 53.26 -0.11 31.72
N LEU A 12 52.56 -1.23 32.06
CA LEU A 12 51.88 -2.06 31.09
C LEU A 12 50.63 -1.32 30.58
N SER A 13 50.70 -0.76 29.38
CA SER A 13 49.53 -0.26 28.66
C SER A 13 48.79 -1.50 28.07
N ALA A 14 47.69 -1.89 28.69
CA ALA A 14 46.77 -2.87 28.11
C ALA A 14 46.10 -2.23 26.86
N PRO A 15 46.07 -2.94 25.71
CA PRO A 15 45.37 -2.46 24.54
C PRO A 15 43.88 -2.37 24.87
N LEU A 16 43.27 -1.20 24.63
CA LEU A 16 41.80 -1.03 24.68
C LEU A 16 41.18 -1.96 23.63
N PRO A 17 40.11 -2.71 23.95
CA PRO A 17 39.43 -3.54 22.97
C PRO A 17 38.93 -2.64 21.84
N ALA A 18 39.32 -2.95 20.62
CA ALA A 18 38.81 -2.29 19.44
C ALA A 18 37.29 -2.54 19.38
N ARG A 19 36.48 -1.48 19.49
CA ARG A 19 35.04 -1.54 19.36
C ARG A 19 34.76 -1.96 17.92
N ALA A 20 34.10 -3.12 17.72
CA ALA A 20 33.68 -3.54 16.39
C ALA A 20 32.80 -2.45 15.78
N ALA A 21 33.05 -2.10 14.52
CA ALA A 21 32.20 -1.14 13.80
C ALA A 21 30.76 -1.64 13.77
N GLU A 22 29.80 -0.76 14.08
CA GLU A 22 28.39 -1.13 14.00
C GLU A 22 28.04 -1.47 12.53
N PRO A 23 27.26 -2.54 12.28
CA PRO A 23 26.89 -2.93 10.92
C PRO A 23 26.02 -1.86 10.26
N THR A 24 26.30 -1.56 9.00
CA THR A 24 25.58 -0.57 8.20
C THR A 24 24.55 -1.22 7.31
N VAL A 25 23.46 -0.50 6.97
CA VAL A 25 22.43 -0.97 6.04
C VAL A 25 23.00 -0.95 4.62
N VAL A 26 22.99 -2.12 3.93
CA VAL A 26 23.46 -2.29 2.55
C VAL A 26 22.31 -2.49 1.57
N GLY A 27 21.10 -2.73 2.05
CA GLY A 27 19.89 -2.83 1.24
C GLY A 27 18.64 -2.78 2.10
N ILE A 28 17.56 -2.20 1.54
CA ILE A 28 16.24 -2.17 2.17
C ILE A 28 15.17 -2.46 1.12
N GLU A 29 14.15 -3.21 1.51
CA GLU A 29 13.02 -3.57 0.67
C GLU A 29 11.72 -3.67 1.47
N ALA A 30 10.59 -3.69 0.77
CA ALA A 30 9.30 -4.02 1.34
C ALA A 30 8.97 -5.49 1.08
N VAL A 31 8.53 -6.21 2.11
CA VAL A 31 8.05 -7.59 2.03
C VAL A 31 6.66 -7.65 2.67
N GLY A 32 5.64 -7.85 1.85
CA GLY A 32 4.27 -7.61 2.29
C GLY A 32 4.09 -6.15 2.70
N THR A 33 3.70 -5.93 3.95
CA THR A 33 3.56 -4.61 4.56
C THR A 33 4.67 -4.30 5.57
N ALA A 34 5.78 -5.05 5.55
CA ALA A 34 6.91 -4.86 6.45
C ALA A 34 8.17 -4.40 5.70
N PHE A 35 9.05 -3.70 6.40
CA PHE A 35 10.42 -3.48 5.93
C PHE A 35 11.30 -4.68 6.23
N ARG A 36 12.26 -4.92 5.35
CA ARG A 36 13.39 -5.82 5.56
C ARG A 36 14.68 -5.12 5.13
N ALA A 37 15.70 -5.09 5.99
CA ALA A 37 17.01 -4.53 5.68
C ALA A 37 18.09 -5.57 5.84
N LYS A 38 19.02 -5.62 4.88
CA LYS A 38 20.26 -6.39 4.95
C LYS A 38 21.37 -5.49 5.48
N LEU A 39 22.16 -6.00 6.42
CA LEU A 39 23.28 -5.30 7.01
C LEU A 39 24.63 -5.79 6.44
N SER A 40 25.69 -5.00 6.62
CA SER A 40 27.04 -5.27 6.10
C SER A 40 27.70 -6.52 6.68
N ASP A 41 27.27 -6.98 7.85
CA ASP A 41 27.70 -8.22 8.49
C ASP A 41 26.91 -9.45 8.03
N GLY A 42 25.95 -9.28 7.09
CA GLY A 42 25.09 -10.32 6.56
C GLY A 42 23.81 -10.56 7.38
N SER A 43 23.66 -9.93 8.54
CA SER A 43 22.42 -10.03 9.34
C SER A 43 21.25 -9.30 8.66
N VAL A 44 20.02 -9.61 9.06
CA VAL A 44 18.80 -9.05 8.52
C VAL A 44 17.97 -8.47 9.64
N LYS A 45 17.54 -7.20 9.50
CA LYS A 45 16.49 -6.59 10.33
C LYS A 45 15.16 -6.64 9.61
N GLN A 46 14.08 -6.88 10.34
CA GLN A 46 12.75 -6.98 9.74
C GLN A 46 11.63 -6.59 10.70
N ALA A 47 10.48 -6.24 10.13
CA ALA A 47 9.23 -6.01 10.83
C ALA A 47 9.40 -5.04 12.03
N ALA A 48 9.07 -5.50 13.25
CA ALA A 48 9.04 -4.68 14.46
C ALA A 48 10.41 -4.04 14.83
N GLU A 49 11.53 -4.58 14.35
CA GLU A 49 12.87 -4.03 14.59
C GLU A 49 13.09 -2.64 13.96
N PHE A 50 12.19 -2.22 13.07
CA PHE A 50 12.20 -0.88 12.47
C PHE A 50 11.49 0.18 13.32
N ALA A 51 10.87 -0.17 14.44
CA ALA A 51 10.30 0.82 15.35
C ALA A 51 11.42 1.76 15.86
N GLY A 52 11.21 3.08 15.73
CA GLY A 52 12.21 4.10 16.03
C GLY A 52 13.16 4.45 14.88
N ALA A 53 13.23 3.64 13.83
CA ALA A 53 14.09 3.90 12.67
C ALA A 53 13.66 5.16 11.92
N VAL A 54 14.66 5.87 11.35
CA VAL A 54 14.42 6.99 10.43
C VAL A 54 14.88 6.58 9.04
N LEU A 55 13.98 6.71 8.08
CA LEU A 55 14.22 6.47 6.67
C LEU A 55 14.17 7.78 5.90
N VAL A 56 14.97 7.88 4.84
CA VAL A 56 14.96 9.06 3.95
C VAL A 56 14.24 8.67 2.66
N PHE A 57 13.14 9.35 2.38
CA PHE A 57 12.40 9.21 1.15
C PHE A 57 12.53 10.46 0.29
N LYS A 58 12.48 10.30 -1.02
CA LYS A 58 12.37 11.40 -1.95
C LYS A 58 10.88 11.68 -2.21
N ILE A 59 10.37 12.79 -1.69
CA ILE A 59 8.98 13.21 -1.83
C ILE A 59 8.96 14.54 -2.59
N ASN A 60 8.31 14.59 -3.74
CA ASN A 60 8.32 15.75 -4.65
C ASN A 60 9.75 16.25 -4.95
N ASP A 61 10.68 15.31 -5.18
CA ASP A 61 12.10 15.53 -5.40
C ASP A 61 12.90 16.04 -4.18
N GLU A 62 12.28 16.24 -3.02
CA GLU A 62 12.91 16.68 -1.79
C GLU A 62 13.17 15.50 -0.83
N PRO A 63 14.39 15.41 -0.22
CA PRO A 63 14.68 14.38 0.76
C PRO A 63 13.90 14.63 2.05
N THR A 64 12.97 13.76 2.35
CA THR A 64 12.12 13.83 3.54
C THR A 64 12.48 12.72 4.51
N ARG A 65 12.77 13.06 5.75
CA ARG A 65 13.08 12.10 6.82
C ARG A 65 11.79 11.67 7.51
N ILE A 66 11.49 10.37 7.43
CA ILE A 66 10.30 9.75 8.02
C ILE A 66 10.74 8.82 9.13
N ARG A 67 10.26 9.07 10.35
CA ARG A 67 10.46 8.20 11.51
C ARG A 67 9.31 7.21 11.61
N ILE A 68 9.62 5.96 11.85
CA ILE A 68 8.64 4.91 12.18
C ILE A 68 8.43 4.94 13.69
N ALA A 69 7.33 5.55 14.14
CA ALA A 69 7.08 5.71 15.57
C ALA A 69 6.63 4.40 16.24
N SER A 70 5.80 3.61 15.55
CA SER A 70 5.38 2.29 16.01
C SER A 70 5.00 1.39 14.83
N ILE A 71 4.95 0.08 15.08
CA ILE A 71 4.49 -0.95 14.13
C ILE A 71 3.58 -1.88 14.90
N THR A 72 2.36 -2.09 14.39
CA THR A 72 1.34 -2.95 15.02
C THR A 72 0.65 -3.81 13.97
N PRO A 73 0.18 -5.02 14.31
CA PRO A 73 -0.72 -5.77 13.42
C PRO A 73 -2.00 -4.98 13.12
N ASP A 74 -2.53 -5.11 11.91
CA ASP A 74 -3.84 -4.54 11.55
C ASP A 74 -4.95 -5.41 12.18
N PRO A 75 -5.78 -4.87 13.09
CA PRO A 75 -6.86 -5.64 13.70
C PRO A 75 -7.97 -6.02 12.70
N ALA A 76 -8.04 -5.35 11.55
CA ALA A 76 -9.00 -5.67 10.49
C ALA A 76 -8.51 -6.79 9.54
N ASP A 77 -7.21 -7.10 9.53
CA ASP A 77 -6.67 -8.17 8.70
C ASP A 77 -6.85 -9.54 9.35
N LYS A 78 -7.79 -10.32 8.82
CA LYS A 78 -8.06 -11.69 9.28
C LYS A 78 -6.89 -12.65 9.07
N SER A 79 -5.99 -12.36 8.13
CA SER A 79 -4.81 -13.18 7.85
C SER A 79 -3.68 -12.96 8.87
N GLY A 80 -3.71 -11.84 9.60
CA GLY A 80 -2.66 -11.43 10.53
C GLY A 80 -1.33 -11.05 9.86
N SER A 81 -1.32 -10.87 8.54
CA SER A 81 -0.10 -10.62 7.75
C SER A 81 0.15 -9.11 7.51
N VAL A 82 -0.85 -8.25 7.74
CA VAL A 82 -0.74 -6.82 7.53
C VAL A 82 -0.21 -6.13 8.78
N LEU A 83 0.91 -5.42 8.65
CA LEU A 83 1.48 -4.56 9.68
C LEU A 83 1.21 -3.09 9.33
N LEU A 84 0.72 -2.34 10.30
CA LEU A 84 0.49 -0.91 10.21
C LEU A 84 1.61 -0.15 10.92
N HIS A 85 2.09 0.92 10.28
CA HIS A 85 3.17 1.76 10.75
C HIS A 85 2.66 3.16 11.04
N ASP A 86 3.01 3.73 12.20
CA ASP A 86 2.87 5.15 12.47
C ASP A 86 4.07 5.88 11.87
N PHE A 87 3.91 6.44 10.69
CA PHE A 87 4.91 7.24 10.01
C PHE A 87 4.82 8.70 10.44
N ARG A 88 5.93 9.26 10.90
CA ARG A 88 6.03 10.66 11.34
C ARG A 88 7.08 11.41 10.54
N ILE A 89 6.77 12.62 10.10
CA ILE A 89 7.76 13.55 9.55
C ILE A 89 8.70 13.90 10.71
N GLU A 90 9.99 13.55 10.59
CA GLU A 90 10.93 13.67 11.72
C GLU A 90 11.04 15.11 12.23
N ALA A 91 11.07 16.09 11.33
CA ALA A 91 11.27 17.50 11.67
C ALA A 91 10.12 18.10 12.49
N THR A 92 8.87 17.69 12.23
CA THR A 92 7.66 18.27 12.85
C THR A 92 6.97 17.32 13.81
N ASN A 93 7.32 16.04 13.76
CA ASN A 93 6.60 14.95 14.43
C ASN A 93 5.12 14.79 14.02
N GLU A 94 4.71 15.44 12.93
CA GLU A 94 3.37 15.30 12.38
C GLU A 94 3.19 13.94 11.69
N PRO A 95 1.98 13.36 11.72
CA PRO A 95 1.69 12.15 10.96
C PRO A 95 1.91 12.39 9.46
N PHE A 96 2.60 11.46 8.82
CA PHE A 96 2.78 11.46 7.36
C PHE A 96 1.47 11.16 6.61
N CYS A 97 0.65 10.26 7.16
CA CYS A 97 -0.61 9.86 6.55
C CYS A 97 -1.76 10.79 6.96
N SER A 98 -2.64 11.11 6.00
CA SER A 98 -3.94 11.73 6.27
C SER A 98 -4.84 10.78 7.07
N PRO A 99 -5.84 11.27 7.81
CA PRO A 99 -6.73 10.42 8.60
C PRO A 99 -7.55 9.50 7.69
N ALA A 100 -7.68 8.25 8.11
CA ALA A 100 -8.68 7.31 7.60
C ALA A 100 -10.07 7.64 8.20
N PRO A 101 -11.17 7.03 7.73
CA PRO A 101 -12.52 7.27 8.28
C PRO A 101 -12.65 7.01 9.79
N ASP A 102 -11.85 6.09 10.34
CA ASP A 102 -11.76 5.78 11.77
C ASP A 102 -10.86 6.75 12.56
N GLY A 103 -10.32 7.79 11.90
CA GLY A 103 -9.40 8.76 12.48
C GLY A 103 -7.96 8.32 12.56
N THR A 104 -7.63 7.07 12.27
CA THR A 104 -6.25 6.57 12.29
C THR A 104 -5.41 7.19 11.16
N ARG A 105 -4.08 7.32 11.39
CA ARG A 105 -3.15 7.93 10.43
C ARG A 105 -1.96 6.99 10.22
N LEU A 106 -2.27 5.78 9.79
CA LEU A 106 -1.31 4.70 9.66
C LEU A 106 -1.06 4.37 8.18
N GLY A 107 0.04 3.69 7.92
CA GLY A 107 0.41 3.25 6.58
C GLY A 107 1.32 2.03 6.64
N PHE A 108 1.88 1.66 5.49
CA PHE A 108 2.83 0.55 5.38
C PHE A 108 3.69 0.71 4.12
N PRO A 109 4.88 0.08 4.07
CA PRO A 109 5.63 -0.03 2.83
C PRO A 109 4.94 -1.01 1.88
N LEU A 110 4.97 -0.72 0.59
CA LEU A 110 4.44 -1.60 -0.45
C LEU A 110 5.48 -1.72 -1.57
N ALA A 111 5.89 -2.95 -1.88
CA ALA A 111 6.85 -3.22 -2.94
C ALA A 111 6.30 -2.81 -4.32
N GLY A 112 7.17 -2.23 -5.16
CA GLY A 112 6.82 -1.71 -6.46
C GLY A 112 6.55 -0.21 -6.45
N ARG A 113 6.17 0.32 -7.60
CA ARG A 113 5.80 1.72 -7.81
C ARG A 113 4.46 1.82 -8.52
N THR A 114 3.79 2.93 -8.31
CA THR A 114 2.58 3.28 -9.05
C THR A 114 2.97 3.87 -10.40
N ALA A 115 2.45 3.29 -11.49
CA ALA A 115 2.60 3.83 -12.84
C ALA A 115 1.77 5.11 -13.03
N PRO A 116 2.02 5.91 -14.08
CA PRO A 116 1.26 7.14 -14.34
C PRO A 116 -0.24 6.94 -14.48
N ASP A 117 -0.65 5.76 -14.96
CA ASP A 117 -2.06 5.35 -15.06
C ASP A 117 -2.65 4.89 -13.71
N GLY A 118 -1.88 4.89 -12.62
CA GLY A 118 -2.34 4.51 -11.27
C GLY A 118 -2.20 3.04 -10.92
N ARG A 119 -1.73 2.16 -11.81
CA ARG A 119 -1.49 0.73 -11.51
C ARG A 119 -0.24 0.53 -10.66
N LEU A 120 -0.31 -0.40 -9.73
CA LEU A 120 0.88 -0.97 -9.11
C LEU A 120 1.55 -1.91 -10.11
N VAL A 121 2.77 -1.58 -10.54
CA VAL A 121 3.57 -2.45 -11.43
C VAL A 121 4.27 -3.55 -10.64
N ALA A 122 4.83 -4.53 -11.35
CA ALA A 122 5.60 -5.60 -10.75
C ALA A 122 6.73 -5.03 -9.89
N PRO A 123 7.00 -5.62 -8.71
CA PRO A 123 8.06 -5.14 -7.84
C PRO A 123 9.43 -5.34 -8.48
N GLU A 124 10.28 -4.34 -8.34
CA GLU A 124 11.70 -4.39 -8.66
C GLU A 124 12.50 -4.37 -7.35
N PRO A 125 13.67 -5.03 -7.27
CA PRO A 125 14.47 -5.06 -6.05
C PRO A 125 14.76 -3.64 -5.51
N GLY A 126 14.47 -3.43 -4.23
CA GLY A 126 14.71 -2.15 -3.55
C GLY A 126 13.74 -1.02 -3.92
N ILE A 127 12.79 -1.26 -4.82
CA ILE A 127 11.76 -0.28 -5.18
C ILE A 127 10.49 -0.53 -4.37
N PHE A 128 10.11 0.45 -3.57
CA PHE A 128 8.88 0.43 -2.79
C PHE A 128 8.37 1.86 -2.55
N GLN A 129 7.12 1.95 -2.13
CA GLN A 129 6.45 3.21 -1.79
C GLN A 129 5.82 3.13 -0.39
N LEU A 130 5.58 4.27 0.25
CA LEU A 130 4.75 4.35 1.45
C LEU A 130 3.30 4.52 1.05
N VAL A 131 2.44 3.67 1.60
CA VAL A 131 1.00 3.65 1.33
C VAL A 131 0.25 3.97 2.62
N CYS A 132 -0.67 4.92 2.58
CA CYS A 132 -1.52 5.28 3.71
C CYS A 132 -2.84 4.49 3.69
N THR A 133 -3.32 4.06 4.86
CA THR A 133 -4.60 3.34 5.00
C THR A 133 -5.81 4.18 4.58
N SER A 134 -5.70 5.50 4.59
CA SER A 134 -6.72 6.42 4.09
C SER A 134 -6.86 6.41 2.55
N GLY A 135 -5.82 6.01 1.82
CA GLY A 135 -5.81 5.96 0.37
C GLY A 135 -6.39 4.66 -0.21
N ALA A 136 -6.73 4.67 -1.51
CA ALA A 136 -7.30 3.52 -2.20
C ALA A 136 -6.41 2.27 -2.12
N GLN A 137 -5.09 2.41 -2.32
CA GLN A 137 -4.14 1.28 -2.22
C GLN A 137 -4.13 0.65 -0.82
N GLY A 138 -4.11 1.48 0.23
CA GLY A 138 -4.14 1.01 1.60
C GLY A 138 -5.44 0.27 1.95
N LYS A 139 -6.57 0.79 1.49
CA LYS A 139 -7.88 0.13 1.65
C LYS A 139 -7.92 -1.21 0.94
N CYS A 140 -7.42 -1.31 -0.30
CA CYS A 140 -7.42 -2.56 -1.07
C CYS A 140 -6.57 -3.65 -0.41
N VAL A 141 -5.40 -3.33 0.16
CA VAL A 141 -4.64 -4.29 0.96
C VAL A 141 -5.46 -4.75 2.17
N ARG A 142 -6.10 -3.83 2.91
CA ARG A 142 -6.92 -4.14 4.08
C ARG A 142 -8.20 -4.92 3.75
N PHE A 143 -8.67 -4.87 2.51
CA PHE A 143 -9.74 -5.73 1.99
C PHE A 143 -9.28 -7.15 1.66
N GLY A 144 -7.98 -7.46 1.78
CA GLY A 144 -7.43 -8.78 1.51
C GLY A 144 -6.82 -8.94 0.12
N TYR A 145 -6.84 -7.91 -0.72
CA TYR A 145 -6.17 -7.95 -2.02
C TYR A 145 -4.67 -7.67 -1.86
N HIS A 146 -3.94 -8.67 -1.41
CA HIS A 146 -2.50 -8.61 -1.11
C HIS A 146 -1.67 -8.79 -2.38
N PRO A 147 -1.13 -7.74 -3.04
CA PRO A 147 -0.56 -7.83 -4.40
C PRO A 147 0.70 -8.68 -4.51
N TRP A 148 1.27 -9.11 -3.37
CA TRP A 148 2.41 -10.02 -3.28
C TRP A 148 2.02 -11.50 -3.21
N GLN A 149 0.73 -11.82 -3.22
CA GLN A 149 0.21 -13.19 -3.13
C GLN A 149 -0.32 -13.68 -4.49
N THR A 150 -0.63 -14.97 -4.53
CA THR A 150 -1.40 -15.60 -5.59
C THR A 150 -2.88 -15.61 -5.19
N ALA A 151 -3.76 -15.28 -6.12
CA ALA A 151 -5.21 -15.34 -5.92
C ALA A 151 -5.69 -16.80 -5.83
N PRO A 152 -6.87 -17.08 -5.22
CA PRO A 152 -7.42 -18.43 -5.12
C PRO A 152 -7.57 -19.13 -6.47
N ASN A 153 -7.85 -18.41 -7.54
CA ASN A 153 -7.92 -18.94 -8.91
C ASN A 153 -6.55 -19.25 -9.55
N GLY A 154 -5.44 -19.01 -8.83
CA GLY A 154 -4.07 -19.22 -9.30
C GLY A 154 -3.45 -18.05 -10.07
N GLY A 155 -4.19 -16.99 -10.33
CA GLY A 155 -3.71 -15.76 -10.96
C GLY A 155 -2.95 -14.84 -9.99
N PRO A 156 -2.37 -13.74 -10.48
CA PRO A 156 -1.69 -12.77 -9.62
C PRO A 156 -2.70 -11.92 -8.85
N MET A 157 -2.63 -11.94 -7.51
CA MET A 157 -3.47 -11.08 -6.65
C MET A 157 -3.28 -9.58 -6.96
N ARG A 158 -2.17 -9.19 -7.58
CA ARG A 158 -1.95 -7.82 -8.04
C ARG A 158 -3.01 -7.33 -9.02
N ASP A 159 -3.63 -8.23 -9.81
CA ASP A 159 -4.69 -7.85 -10.73
C ASP A 159 -5.97 -7.48 -9.98
N TYR A 160 -6.33 -8.25 -8.95
CA TYR A 160 -7.42 -7.89 -8.02
C TYR A 160 -7.13 -6.60 -7.26
N PHE A 161 -5.90 -6.43 -6.77
CA PHE A 161 -5.47 -5.19 -6.11
C PHE A 161 -5.64 -3.98 -7.05
N ASN A 162 -5.16 -4.07 -8.29
CA ASN A 162 -5.29 -2.98 -9.27
C ASN A 162 -6.76 -2.72 -9.63
N ALA A 163 -7.58 -3.75 -9.84
CA ALA A 163 -9.02 -3.61 -10.06
C ALA A 163 -9.72 -2.92 -8.88
N CYS A 164 -9.37 -3.29 -7.63
CA CYS A 164 -9.87 -2.65 -6.42
C CYS A 164 -9.49 -1.16 -6.35
N VAL A 165 -8.25 -0.81 -6.68
CA VAL A 165 -7.81 0.59 -6.71
C VAL A 165 -8.61 1.38 -7.75
N ARG A 166 -8.86 0.81 -8.94
CA ARG A 166 -9.73 1.42 -9.96
C ARG A 166 -11.14 1.65 -9.43
N LEU A 167 -11.72 0.62 -8.83
CA LEU A 167 -13.06 0.67 -8.23
C LEU A 167 -13.14 1.78 -7.18
N LEU A 168 -12.25 1.80 -6.19
CA LEU A 168 -12.30 2.77 -5.10
C LEU A 168 -12.17 4.22 -5.59
N ARG A 169 -11.44 4.43 -6.68
CA ARG A 169 -11.27 5.75 -7.29
C ARG A 169 -12.36 6.08 -8.32
N ALA A 170 -13.25 5.14 -8.65
CA ALA A 170 -14.13 5.23 -9.81
C ALA A 170 -13.34 5.60 -11.09
N ASP A 171 -12.15 5.00 -11.23
CA ASP A 171 -11.27 5.20 -12.39
C ASP A 171 -11.73 4.30 -13.53
N TYR A 172 -12.87 4.63 -14.10
CA TYR A 172 -13.54 3.83 -15.12
C TYR A 172 -12.68 3.60 -16.37
N CYS A 173 -11.88 4.60 -16.74
CA CYS A 173 -11.06 4.53 -17.95
C CYS A 173 -9.73 3.81 -17.74
N GLY A 174 -9.30 3.65 -16.49
CA GLY A 174 -8.00 3.08 -16.16
C GLY A 174 -6.81 3.98 -16.54
N ASP A 175 -7.05 5.28 -16.60
CA ASP A 175 -6.06 6.30 -16.91
C ASP A 175 -5.51 7.04 -15.68
N GLY A 176 -5.94 6.60 -14.48
CA GLY A 176 -5.55 7.20 -13.20
C GLY A 176 -6.46 8.33 -12.75
N ARG A 177 -7.46 8.74 -13.54
CA ARG A 177 -8.38 9.80 -13.20
C ARG A 177 -9.49 9.31 -12.26
N SER A 178 -9.63 9.98 -11.12
CA SER A 178 -10.68 9.66 -10.14
C SER A 178 -11.97 10.43 -10.44
N TRP A 179 -13.11 9.72 -10.45
CA TRP A 179 -14.43 10.29 -10.64
C TRP A 179 -15.34 10.17 -9.41
N THR A 180 -14.77 9.78 -8.26
CA THR A 180 -15.48 9.70 -6.98
C THR A 180 -15.24 10.93 -6.10
N ARG A 181 -15.81 10.91 -4.89
CA ARG A 181 -15.54 11.83 -3.77
C ARG A 181 -15.20 11.03 -2.53
N ASP A 182 -14.36 11.61 -1.67
CA ASP A 182 -14.05 11.00 -0.39
C ASP A 182 -15.32 10.80 0.45
N GLY A 183 -15.43 9.65 1.11
CA GLY A 183 -16.59 9.30 1.92
C GLY A 183 -17.76 8.69 1.13
N THR A 184 -17.68 8.56 -0.21
CA THR A 184 -18.71 7.86 -0.98
C THR A 184 -18.70 6.37 -0.63
N LEU A 185 -19.86 5.88 -0.17
CA LEU A 185 -20.04 4.47 0.17
C LEU A 185 -20.24 3.64 -1.08
N VAL A 186 -19.62 2.48 -1.10
CA VAL A 186 -19.77 1.43 -2.11
C VAL A 186 -19.78 0.08 -1.41
N ASP A 187 -20.51 -0.86 -1.98
CA ASP A 187 -20.44 -2.27 -1.62
C ASP A 187 -19.76 -3.01 -2.76
N LEU A 188 -18.82 -3.92 -2.45
CA LEU A 188 -18.00 -4.60 -3.45
C LEU A 188 -17.88 -6.09 -3.15
N TRP A 189 -17.73 -6.89 -4.21
CA TRP A 189 -17.47 -8.32 -4.16
C TRP A 189 -16.59 -8.74 -5.34
N ASP A 190 -16.08 -9.96 -5.29
CA ASP A 190 -15.20 -10.52 -6.31
C ASP A 190 -15.52 -11.98 -6.63
N ASP A 191 -14.84 -12.50 -7.65
CA ASP A 191 -15.05 -13.86 -8.15
C ASP A 191 -14.45 -14.94 -7.25
N ASP A 192 -13.47 -14.57 -6.43
CA ASP A 192 -12.70 -15.52 -5.60
C ASP A 192 -13.19 -15.55 -4.14
N GLY A 193 -14.22 -14.75 -3.80
CA GLY A 193 -14.83 -14.72 -2.46
C GLY A 193 -13.94 -14.09 -1.39
N ILE A 194 -12.96 -13.26 -1.77
CA ILE A 194 -12.15 -12.46 -0.84
C ILE A 194 -13.05 -11.41 -0.18
N GLN A 195 -13.85 -10.74 -1.00
CA GLN A 195 -14.93 -9.87 -0.57
C GLN A 195 -16.27 -10.42 -1.08
N THR A 196 -17.29 -10.34 -0.24
CA THR A 196 -18.65 -10.77 -0.53
C THR A 196 -19.62 -9.64 -0.30
N LEU A 197 -20.76 -9.67 -1.00
CA LEU A 197 -21.82 -8.67 -0.80
C LEU A 197 -22.20 -8.55 0.68
N ASP A 198 -22.25 -7.33 1.18
CA ASP A 198 -22.75 -7.03 2.50
C ASP A 198 -24.29 -7.11 2.50
N ALA A 199 -24.84 -8.06 3.30
CA ALA A 199 -26.28 -8.22 3.45
C ALA A 199 -26.98 -6.98 4.06
N GLY A 200 -26.22 -6.12 4.77
CA GLY A 200 -26.68 -4.88 5.39
C GLY A 200 -26.48 -3.63 4.54
N SER A 201 -26.07 -3.77 3.27
CA SER A 201 -25.84 -2.60 2.43
C SER A 201 -27.13 -1.83 2.11
N ASP A 202 -26.97 -0.56 1.76
CA ASP A 202 -28.07 0.36 1.44
C ASP A 202 -28.99 -0.23 0.33
N PRO A 203 -30.29 -0.41 0.60
CA PRO A 203 -31.23 -0.94 -0.40
C PRO A 203 -31.36 -0.07 -1.67
N ALA A 204 -30.91 1.20 -1.61
CA ALA A 204 -30.85 2.08 -2.77
C ALA A 204 -29.62 1.81 -3.68
N PHE A 205 -28.71 0.93 -3.26
CA PHE A 205 -27.55 0.57 -4.10
C PHE A 205 -27.99 -0.31 -5.25
N SER A 206 -27.56 0.04 -6.46
CA SER A 206 -27.70 -0.74 -7.68
C SER A 206 -26.34 -1.11 -8.25
N PHE A 207 -26.28 -2.11 -9.12
CA PHE A 207 -25.04 -2.50 -9.81
C PHE A 207 -24.44 -1.28 -10.52
N GLU A 208 -23.18 -0.94 -10.19
CA GLU A 208 -22.48 0.20 -10.79
C GLU A 208 -21.61 -0.23 -11.96
N ALA A 209 -20.68 -1.15 -11.73
CA ALA A 209 -19.67 -1.56 -12.72
C ALA A 209 -18.99 -2.87 -12.37
N GLY A 210 -18.41 -3.52 -13.39
CA GLY A 210 -17.40 -4.56 -13.22
C GLY A 210 -16.01 -4.04 -13.56
N TRP A 211 -15.00 -4.46 -12.81
CA TRP A 211 -13.66 -3.89 -12.81
C TRP A 211 -12.59 -4.92 -13.14
N SER A 212 -11.64 -4.48 -13.94
CA SER A 212 -10.38 -5.17 -14.26
C SER A 212 -9.18 -4.29 -13.85
N PRO A 213 -7.93 -4.79 -13.90
CA PRO A 213 -6.73 -3.98 -13.68
C PRO A 213 -6.67 -2.72 -14.57
N ASP A 214 -7.31 -2.78 -15.74
CA ASP A 214 -7.28 -1.73 -16.76
C ASP A 214 -8.45 -0.72 -16.63
N GLY A 215 -9.26 -0.82 -15.56
CA GLY A 215 -10.42 0.02 -15.30
C GLY A 215 -11.74 -0.75 -15.41
N ALA A 216 -12.88 -0.05 -15.51
CA ALA A 216 -14.16 -0.71 -15.69
C ALA A 216 -14.25 -1.40 -17.06
N VAL A 217 -14.77 -2.62 -17.09
CA VAL A 217 -15.09 -3.33 -18.34
C VAL A 217 -16.43 -2.87 -18.90
N CYS A 218 -17.39 -2.55 -18.01
CA CYS A 218 -18.63 -1.86 -18.32
C CYS A 218 -19.13 -1.08 -17.12
N ALA A 219 -20.06 -0.14 -17.32
CA ALA A 219 -20.71 0.62 -16.26
C ALA A 219 -22.22 0.74 -16.56
N ALA A 220 -23.05 0.46 -15.55
CA ALA A 220 -24.49 0.64 -15.58
C ALA A 220 -24.89 2.08 -15.26
N HIS A 221 -24.17 2.70 -14.32
CA HIS A 221 -24.30 4.12 -14.00
C HIS A 221 -22.95 4.67 -13.55
N SER A 222 -22.84 6.01 -13.43
CA SER A 222 -21.69 6.67 -12.82
C SER A 222 -21.97 6.93 -11.35
N ARG A 223 -21.00 6.69 -10.48
CA ARG A 223 -21.09 6.85 -9.01
C ARG A 223 -21.49 8.25 -8.58
N ILE A 224 -20.93 9.25 -9.22
CA ILE A 224 -21.18 10.68 -8.94
C ILE A 224 -21.52 11.37 -10.26
N PRO A 225 -22.81 11.43 -10.65
CA PRO A 225 -23.22 12.02 -11.92
C PRO A 225 -22.80 13.50 -12.09
N GLU A 226 -22.63 14.23 -10.97
CA GLU A 226 -22.14 15.61 -10.99
C GLU A 226 -20.66 15.71 -11.40
N ASN A 227 -19.87 14.67 -11.15
CA ASN A 227 -18.49 14.60 -11.61
C ASN A 227 -18.43 14.21 -13.09
N ILE A 228 -19.21 13.18 -13.49
CA ILE A 228 -19.37 12.74 -14.88
C ILE A 228 -20.64 11.93 -15.04
N THR A 229 -21.46 12.25 -16.05
CA THR A 229 -22.61 11.41 -16.40
C THR A 229 -22.16 10.16 -17.17
N LEU A 230 -22.98 9.09 -17.15
CA LEU A 230 -22.67 7.86 -17.89
C LEU A 230 -22.46 8.12 -19.39
N GLU A 231 -23.27 9.00 -19.99
CA GLU A 231 -23.14 9.39 -21.39
C GLU A 231 -21.75 10.01 -21.67
N LYS A 232 -21.36 11.02 -20.88
CA LYS A 232 -20.05 11.67 -21.01
C LYS A 232 -18.91 10.67 -20.73
N LEU A 233 -19.10 9.77 -19.76
CA LEU A 233 -18.14 8.72 -19.45
C LEU A 233 -17.91 7.79 -20.63
N ARG A 234 -18.99 7.34 -21.31
CA ARG A 234 -18.92 6.52 -22.52
C ARG A 234 -18.27 7.25 -23.71
N ALA A 235 -18.50 8.55 -23.82
CA ALA A 235 -17.81 9.37 -24.82
C ALA A 235 -16.30 9.53 -24.53
N TYR A 236 -15.96 9.69 -23.25
CA TYR A 236 -14.58 9.81 -22.78
C TYR A 236 -13.81 8.47 -22.85
N CYS A 237 -14.52 7.35 -22.55
CA CYS A 237 -14.01 5.97 -22.61
C CYS A 237 -14.85 5.13 -23.58
N PRO A 238 -14.60 5.15 -24.90
CA PRO A 238 -15.44 4.47 -25.89
C PRO A 238 -15.60 2.96 -25.66
N ARG A 239 -14.60 2.30 -25.02
CA ARG A 239 -14.71 0.87 -24.68
C ARG A 239 -15.91 0.54 -23.78
N LEU A 240 -16.34 1.47 -22.92
CA LEU A 240 -17.51 1.28 -22.04
C LEU A 240 -18.83 1.31 -22.81
N ALA A 241 -18.85 1.79 -24.05
CA ALA A 241 -20.02 1.76 -24.91
C ALA A 241 -20.21 0.40 -25.62
N ALA A 242 -19.19 -0.47 -25.61
CA ALA A 242 -19.24 -1.78 -26.26
C ALA A 242 -20.27 -2.73 -25.60
N ILE A 243 -20.55 -2.54 -24.30
CA ILE A 243 -21.55 -3.31 -23.54
C ILE A 243 -22.70 -2.37 -23.21
N SER A 244 -23.80 -2.49 -23.96
CA SER A 244 -24.97 -1.60 -23.85
C SER A 244 -25.76 -1.81 -22.55
N SER A 245 -25.84 -3.07 -22.07
CA SER A 245 -26.46 -3.42 -20.79
C SER A 245 -25.40 -4.03 -19.89
N CYS A 246 -24.99 -3.26 -18.86
CA CYS A 246 -23.98 -3.67 -17.91
C CYS A 246 -24.65 -4.23 -16.65
N ASP A 247 -24.44 -5.50 -16.41
CA ASP A 247 -24.78 -6.22 -15.20
C ASP A 247 -23.60 -7.12 -14.79
N GLU A 248 -23.73 -7.84 -13.69
CA GLU A 248 -22.67 -8.73 -13.21
C GLU A 248 -22.29 -9.79 -14.26
N ASN A 249 -23.27 -10.40 -14.93
CA ASN A 249 -22.99 -11.47 -15.90
C ASN A 249 -22.22 -10.95 -17.11
N SER A 250 -22.66 -9.83 -17.69
CA SER A 250 -22.01 -9.19 -18.83
C SER A 250 -20.63 -8.66 -18.47
N ALA A 251 -20.45 -8.11 -17.26
CA ALA A 251 -19.17 -7.66 -16.76
C ALA A 251 -18.19 -8.83 -16.54
N ARG A 252 -18.66 -9.93 -15.94
CA ARG A 252 -17.91 -11.17 -15.75
C ARG A 252 -17.44 -11.75 -17.09
N ALA A 253 -18.35 -11.85 -18.05
CA ALA A 253 -18.03 -12.33 -19.41
C ALA A 253 -17.00 -11.44 -20.12
N ALA A 254 -16.92 -10.15 -19.75
CA ALA A 254 -15.94 -9.19 -20.28
C ALA A 254 -14.62 -9.14 -19.48
N GLY A 255 -14.42 -10.04 -18.50
CA GLY A 255 -13.18 -10.18 -17.75
C GLY A 255 -13.08 -9.28 -16.50
N ALA A 256 -14.21 -8.81 -15.96
CA ALA A 256 -14.19 -8.20 -14.63
C ALA A 256 -13.83 -9.24 -13.57
N VAL A 257 -13.04 -8.84 -12.59
CA VAL A 257 -12.66 -9.68 -11.44
C VAL A 257 -13.24 -9.15 -10.13
N ILE A 258 -13.62 -7.87 -10.08
CA ILE A 258 -14.30 -7.22 -8.95
C ILE A 258 -15.54 -6.50 -9.48
N PHE A 259 -16.58 -6.48 -8.66
CA PHE A 259 -17.86 -5.85 -8.94
C PHE A 259 -18.23 -4.91 -7.81
N ASN A 260 -19.08 -3.94 -8.10
CA ASN A 260 -19.61 -3.09 -7.05
C ASN A 260 -21.03 -2.60 -7.34
N ARG A 261 -21.67 -2.17 -6.27
CA ARG A 261 -22.90 -1.37 -6.32
C ARG A 261 -22.72 -0.08 -5.53
N SER A 262 -23.44 0.95 -5.95
CA SER A 262 -23.52 2.26 -5.31
C SER A 262 -24.90 2.88 -5.57
N ARG A 263 -25.11 4.11 -5.08
CA ARG A 263 -26.34 4.88 -5.37
C ARG A 263 -26.32 5.45 -6.77
#